data_d98667ce1fa6179ebb31b2b437e2aa0d
#
_entry.id   d98667ce1fa6179ebb31b2b437e2aa0d
#
_cell.length_a   1.000
_cell.length_b   1.000
_cell.length_c   1.000
_cell.angle_alpha   90.00
_cell.angle_beta   90.00
_cell.angle_gamma   90.00
#
_symmetry.space_group_name_H-M   'P 1'
#
loop_
_entity.id
_entity.type
_entity.pdbx_description
1 polymer ?
#
loop_
_entity_poly.entity_id
_entity_poly.type
_entity_poly.pdbx_seq_one_letter_code
_entity_poly.pdbx_strand_id
1 'polypeptide(L)'
;MKITTTGVAGTMESSDIIITIEPKDTDGISLELESDVKTQYGDQIENVILDTLKNIGVESAYVTAVDKGALDCTVIARTQAAAYRAAECKHYIEG
;
A
#
# COMPACT_ATOMS: atom_id res chain seq x y z
N MET A 1 11.66 7.08 4.19
CA MET A 1 11.53 5.68 4.67
C MET A 1 12.05 4.75 3.59
N LYS A 2 12.99 3.90 3.94
CA LYS A 2 13.59 2.98 2.98
C LYS A 2 12.95 1.59 3.11
N ILE A 3 12.50 1.06 1.99
CA ILE A 3 11.92 -0.27 1.94
C ILE A 3 13.06 -1.28 1.79
N THR A 4 13.18 -2.20 2.74
CA THR A 4 14.30 -3.15 2.81
C THR A 4 13.87 -4.59 2.63
N THR A 5 12.61 -4.89 2.84
CA THR A 5 12.08 -6.26 2.71
C THR A 5 10.64 -6.20 2.21
N THR A 6 10.00 -7.34 2.11
CA THR A 6 8.59 -7.40 1.69
C THR A 6 7.68 -7.19 2.89
N GLY A 7 6.75 -6.25 2.78
CA GLY A 7 5.73 -6.01 3.79
C GLY A 7 4.35 -6.24 3.21
N VAL A 8 3.49 -6.90 3.96
CA VAL A 8 2.13 -7.21 3.54
C VAL A 8 1.15 -6.79 4.63
N ALA A 9 0.02 -6.22 4.24
CA ALA A 9 -1.06 -5.89 5.17
C ALA A 9 -2.41 -6.02 4.46
N GLY A 10 -3.42 -6.42 5.21
CA GLY A 10 -4.77 -6.54 4.70
C GLY A 10 -5.19 -7.97 4.45
N THR A 11 -6.40 -8.12 3.93
CA THR A 11 -6.98 -9.43 3.63
C THR A 11 -7.70 -9.42 2.29
N MET A 12 -8.12 -10.59 1.85
CA MET A 12 -8.91 -10.74 0.62
C MET A 12 -10.41 -10.72 0.88
N GLU A 13 -10.82 -10.37 2.10
CA GLU A 13 -12.23 -10.33 2.44
C GLU A 13 -12.92 -9.11 1.84
N SER A 14 -14.26 -9.18 1.78
CA SER A 14 -15.07 -8.07 1.29
C SER A 14 -14.78 -6.80 2.08
N SER A 15 -14.76 -5.67 1.38
CA SER A 15 -14.54 -4.35 1.96
C SER A 15 -13.13 -4.15 2.54
N ASP A 16 -12.19 -5.02 2.17
CA ASP A 16 -10.79 -4.87 2.56
C ASP A 16 -9.90 -4.73 1.33
N ILE A 17 -8.62 -4.56 1.56
CA ILE A 17 -7.61 -4.48 0.51
C ILE A 17 -6.34 -5.14 1.05
N ILE A 18 -5.63 -5.87 0.20
CA ILE A 18 -4.33 -6.41 0.57
C ILE A 18 -3.26 -5.62 -0.19
N ILE A 19 -2.29 -5.12 0.56
CA ILE A 19 -1.18 -4.32 0.02
C ILE A 19 0.12 -5.08 0.26
N THR A 20 0.90 -5.26 -0.80
CA THR A 20 2.23 -5.85 -0.72
C THR A 20 3.23 -4.81 -1.20
N ILE A 21 4.25 -4.54 -0.40
CA ILE A 21 5.28 -3.57 -0.73
C ILE A 21 6.64 -4.26 -0.70
N GLU A 22 7.40 -4.11 -1.79
CA GLU A 22 8.70 -4.75 -1.95
C GLU A 22 9.76 -3.72 -2.30
N PRO A 23 11.05 -4.01 -2.01
CA PRO A 23 12.13 -3.10 -2.40
C PRO A 23 12.24 -3.00 -3.91
N LYS A 24 12.70 -1.83 -4.37
CA LYS A 24 12.92 -1.58 -5.78
C LYS A 24 14.27 -0.91 -5.95
N ASP A 25 15.04 -1.34 -6.93
CA ASP A 25 16.40 -0.85 -7.13
C ASP A 25 16.47 0.54 -7.76
N THR A 26 15.40 0.96 -8.44
CA THR A 26 15.37 2.27 -9.09
C THR A 26 14.44 3.21 -8.34
N ASP A 27 14.62 4.50 -8.56
CA ASP A 27 13.76 5.50 -7.93
C ASP A 27 12.34 5.42 -8.45
N GLY A 28 11.41 5.81 -7.59
CA GLY A 28 10.01 5.90 -7.94
C GLY A 28 9.21 4.71 -7.44
N ILE A 29 7.90 4.84 -7.53
CA ILE A 29 6.97 3.82 -7.04
C ILE A 29 6.28 3.19 -8.23
N SER A 30 6.38 1.87 -8.34
CA SER A 30 5.61 1.11 -9.32
C SER A 30 4.42 0.49 -8.60
N LEU A 31 3.23 0.75 -9.11
CA LEU A 31 1.99 0.28 -8.49
C LEU A 31 1.17 -0.52 -9.49
N GLU A 32 0.80 -1.72 -9.08
CA GLU A 32 -0.16 -2.52 -9.83
C GLU A 32 -1.39 -2.71 -8.95
N LEU A 33 -2.54 -2.36 -9.47
CA LEU A 33 -3.81 -2.46 -8.76
C LEU A 33 -4.74 -3.43 -9.47
N GLU A 34 -5.27 -4.38 -8.70
CA GLU A 34 -6.37 -5.23 -9.13
C GLU A 34 -7.55 -4.93 -8.22
N SER A 35 -8.71 -4.64 -8.79
CA SER A 35 -9.87 -4.24 -8.01
C SER A 35 -11.16 -4.68 -8.68
N ASP A 36 -12.12 -5.09 -7.87
CA ASP A 36 -13.46 -5.44 -8.35
C ASP A 36 -14.21 -4.22 -8.86
N VAL A 37 -13.78 -3.02 -8.45
CA VAL A 37 -14.45 -1.75 -8.81
C VAL A 37 -13.52 -0.82 -9.57
N LYS A 38 -12.48 -1.36 -10.20
CA LYS A 38 -11.42 -0.59 -10.83
C LYS A 38 -11.93 0.39 -11.90
N THR A 39 -12.96 0.01 -12.63
CA THR A 39 -13.48 0.87 -13.69
C THR A 39 -14.07 2.17 -13.16
N GLN A 40 -14.50 2.21 -11.90
CA GLN A 40 -15.10 3.40 -11.30
C GLN A 40 -14.17 4.10 -10.32
N TYR A 41 -13.42 3.34 -9.53
CA TYR A 41 -12.69 3.87 -8.37
C TYR A 41 -11.20 3.56 -8.39
N GLY A 42 -10.70 2.94 -9.45
CA GLY A 42 -9.29 2.55 -9.51
C GLY A 42 -8.33 3.72 -9.38
N ASP A 43 -8.61 4.82 -10.07
CA ASP A 43 -7.75 6.01 -10.02
C ASP A 43 -7.71 6.59 -8.61
N GLN A 44 -8.86 6.62 -7.93
CA GLN A 44 -8.91 7.13 -6.57
C GLN A 44 -8.13 6.24 -5.62
N ILE A 45 -8.27 4.92 -5.73
CA ILE A 45 -7.54 3.97 -4.89
C ILE A 45 -6.04 4.13 -5.11
N GLU A 46 -5.60 4.21 -6.36
CA GLU A 46 -4.20 4.41 -6.68
C GLU A 46 -3.67 5.71 -6.08
N ASN A 47 -4.42 6.78 -6.22
CA ASN A 47 -4.03 8.08 -5.68
C ASN A 47 -3.90 8.05 -4.16
N VAL A 48 -4.83 7.38 -3.48
CA VAL A 48 -4.78 7.26 -2.02
C VAL A 48 -3.53 6.49 -1.59
N ILE A 49 -3.22 5.39 -2.28
CA ILE A 49 -2.01 4.61 -1.99
C ILE A 49 -0.76 5.46 -2.20
N LEU A 50 -0.65 6.12 -3.35
CA LEU A 50 0.53 6.91 -3.69
C LEU A 50 0.70 8.10 -2.74
N ASP A 51 -0.38 8.80 -2.41
CA ASP A 51 -0.34 9.91 -1.46
C ASP A 51 0.09 9.46 -0.08
N THR A 52 -0.42 8.30 0.36
CA THR A 52 -0.05 7.74 1.66
C THR A 52 1.44 7.42 1.71
N LEU A 53 1.97 6.78 0.67
CA LEU A 53 3.39 6.45 0.60
C LEU A 53 4.25 7.70 0.57
N LYS A 54 3.82 8.72 -0.18
CA LYS A 54 4.53 9.99 -0.23
C LYS A 54 4.55 10.66 1.15
N ASN A 55 3.42 10.65 1.84
CA ASN A 55 3.30 11.30 3.15
C ASN A 55 4.18 10.65 4.21
N ILE A 56 4.41 9.35 4.12
CA ILE A 56 5.29 8.66 5.07
C ILE A 56 6.74 8.56 4.58
N GLY A 57 7.03 9.17 3.43
CA GLY A 57 8.40 9.31 2.96
C GLY A 57 8.97 8.13 2.19
N VAL A 58 8.12 7.31 1.57
CA VAL A 58 8.57 6.23 0.69
C VAL A 58 8.88 6.80 -0.68
N GLU A 59 10.12 6.69 -1.13
CA GLU A 59 10.55 7.24 -2.41
C GLU A 59 10.69 6.17 -3.49
N SER A 60 10.90 4.93 -3.10
CA SER A 60 11.14 3.84 -4.04
C SER A 60 10.52 2.57 -3.48
N ALA A 61 9.63 1.95 -4.25
CA ALA A 61 8.97 0.72 -3.84
C ALA A 61 8.23 0.09 -5.00
N TYR A 62 8.06 -1.21 -4.91
CA TYR A 62 7.21 -1.98 -5.79
C TYR A 62 5.94 -2.31 -5.00
N VAL A 63 4.79 -1.86 -5.45
CA VAL A 63 3.54 -2.00 -4.70
C VAL A 63 2.54 -2.80 -5.53
N THR A 64 1.97 -3.81 -4.91
CA THR A 64 0.88 -4.58 -5.50
C THR A 64 -0.31 -4.47 -4.56
N ALA A 65 -1.47 -4.18 -5.11
CA ALA A 65 -2.69 -4.03 -4.33
C ALA A 65 -3.83 -4.83 -4.95
N VAL A 66 -4.56 -5.56 -4.11
CA VAL A 66 -5.77 -6.26 -4.53
C VAL A 66 -6.91 -5.70 -3.68
N ASP A 67 -7.80 -4.95 -4.31
CA ASP A 67 -8.89 -4.27 -3.61
C ASP A 67 -10.19 -5.07 -3.71
N LYS A 68 -10.86 -5.19 -2.58
CA LYS A 68 -12.16 -5.86 -2.47
C LYS A 68 -13.23 -4.89 -1.98
N GLY A 69 -13.11 -3.62 -2.38
CA GLY A 69 -14.09 -2.60 -2.03
C GLY A 69 -13.79 -1.85 -0.76
N ALA A 70 -12.51 -1.65 -0.44
CA ALA A 70 -12.10 -0.95 0.77
C ALA A 70 -12.45 0.53 0.71
N LEU A 71 -12.78 1.10 1.87
CA LEU A 71 -12.92 2.54 2.03
C LEU A 71 -11.53 3.19 2.06
N ASP A 72 -11.46 4.49 1.78
CA ASP A 72 -10.19 5.22 1.76
C ASP A 72 -9.42 5.06 3.06
N CYS A 73 -10.08 5.13 4.20
CA CYS A 73 -9.41 4.98 5.50
C CYS A 73 -8.78 3.60 5.65
N THR A 74 -9.40 2.57 5.12
CA THR A 74 -8.85 1.22 5.13
C THR A 74 -7.64 1.13 4.21
N VAL A 75 -7.72 1.72 3.03
CA VAL A 75 -6.60 1.76 2.08
C VAL A 75 -5.39 2.44 2.72
N ILE A 76 -5.61 3.57 3.37
CA ILE A 76 -4.55 4.32 4.06
C ILE A 76 -3.92 3.45 5.15
N ALA A 77 -4.74 2.85 6.00
CA ALA A 77 -4.25 2.03 7.12
C ALA A 77 -3.44 0.84 6.63
N ARG A 78 -3.92 0.13 5.60
CA ARG A 78 -3.20 -1.03 5.07
C ARG A 78 -1.90 -0.62 4.39
N THR A 79 -1.91 0.48 3.65
CA THR A 79 -0.70 0.98 2.98
C THR A 79 0.36 1.35 4.00
N GLN A 80 -0.01 2.05 5.06
CA GLN A 80 0.91 2.40 6.13
C GLN A 80 1.47 1.16 6.80
N ALA A 81 0.62 0.20 7.16
CA ALA A 81 1.05 -1.02 7.81
C ALA A 81 2.04 -1.81 6.94
N ALA A 82 1.71 -1.97 5.66
CA ALA A 82 2.59 -2.68 4.73
C ALA A 82 3.94 -1.97 4.60
N ALA A 83 3.94 -0.64 4.50
CA ALA A 83 5.17 0.13 4.34
C ALA A 83 6.06 0.02 5.58
N TYR A 84 5.49 0.14 6.77
CA TYR A 84 6.27 0.01 8.01
C TYR A 84 6.84 -1.39 8.16
N ARG A 85 6.09 -2.42 7.79
CA ARG A 85 6.59 -3.79 7.79
C ARG A 85 7.71 -3.98 6.78
N ALA A 86 7.56 -3.42 5.59
CA ALA A 86 8.57 -3.50 4.53
C ALA A 86 9.83 -2.73 4.86
N ALA A 87 9.73 -1.69 5.65
CA ALA A 87 10.86 -0.90 6.12
C ALA A 87 11.46 -1.45 7.41
N GLU A 88 10.85 -2.48 7.98
CA GLU A 88 11.25 -3.06 9.26
C GLU A 88 11.25 -2.02 10.37
N CYS A 89 10.28 -1.11 10.34
CA CYS A 89 10.19 -0.02 11.30
C CYS A 89 9.62 -0.53 12.61
N LYS A 90 10.44 -0.57 13.64
CA LYS A 90 10.03 -1.08 14.96
C LYS A 90 9.24 -0.06 15.77
N HIS A 91 9.19 1.17 15.31
CA HIS A 91 8.42 2.22 15.98
C HIS A 91 6.99 2.28 15.55
N TYR A 92 6.63 1.52 14.53
CA TYR A 92 5.24 1.45 14.11
C TYR A 92 4.44 0.72 15.17
N ILE A 93 3.46 1.41 15.69
CA ILE A 93 2.57 0.84 16.69
C ILE A 93 1.25 0.61 15.98
N GLU A 94 0.99 -0.63 15.68
CA GLU A 94 -0.28 -0.98 15.09
C GLU A 94 -1.36 -0.77 16.12
N GLY A 95 -2.27 -0.03 15.69
CA GLY A 95 -3.42 0.16 16.52
C GLY A 95 -4.13 -1.16 16.64
#